data_c80862c2104031e4402be5c1d20aa7fb
#
_entry.id   c80862c2104031e4402be5c1d20aa7fb
#
_cell.length_a   1.000
_cell.length_b   1.000
_cell.length_c   1.000
_cell.angle_alpha   90.00
_cell.angle_beta   90.00
_cell.angle_gamma   90.00
#
_symmetry.space_group_name_H-M   'P 1'
#
loop_
_entity.id
_entity.type
_entity.pdbx_description
1 polymer ?
#
loop_
_entity_poly.entity_id
_entity_poly.type
_entity_poly.pdbx_seq_one_letter_code
_entity_poly.pdbx_strand_id
1 'polypeptide(L)'
;DDLPAARKIFENLSLKWTWAYNLSREKEVLVPFDWFFSINEFNGPSAGNCKEEAISQGICEIIERHTSAVISHKRLKVPAIRVESATDPLVVEMIAKYQNAGVKLFVSDFTLDTGIPSVGVLAYDPATFPELSEIVWTAGTTPDPQKAFSRALTEVAQLAGDFDTAANYVASGLPKFTDLADADYVMNPGKMIDIGSLPDLSDDNIKVEIENCLAALAPAGMDVLLIDTMHADLEIPAFYTIIPGAHFRERALGTSVGMFASKHIADNQPPQTAISELNQIDRELPGKYYVKFYLGSCHIALGDPKTALAYLEEALNLNPNEQDIPSICSYMGVALKDRGEYRQALRILKKGEELDQERTDIYNLMGFCHFMLKEHEAAIENFKTVIQLDPSSAIDYANIASNYRDMGQPAKAIRYYEMALTLDDSIEFARENLAKLKNR
;
A
#
# COMPACT_ATOMS: atom_id res chain seq x y z
N ASP A 1 -7.11 -19.94 -2.33
CA ASP A 1 -6.68 -21.20 -1.72
C ASP A 1 -7.87 -22.11 -1.47
N ASP A 2 -7.63 -23.42 -1.42
CA ASP A 2 -8.66 -24.37 -0.98
C ASP A 2 -9.03 -24.10 0.49
N LEU A 3 -10.33 -23.91 0.78
CA LEU A 3 -10.78 -23.45 2.09
C LEU A 3 -10.40 -24.42 3.25
N PRO A 4 -10.53 -25.74 3.13
CA PRO A 4 -10.07 -26.69 4.15
C PRO A 4 -8.58 -26.60 4.42
N ALA A 5 -7.75 -26.51 3.38
CA ALA A 5 -6.29 -26.39 3.53
C ALA A 5 -5.90 -25.03 4.16
N ALA A 6 -6.52 -23.94 3.70
CA ALA A 6 -6.30 -22.60 4.26
C ALA A 6 -6.65 -22.55 5.76
N ARG A 7 -7.80 -23.14 6.14
CA ARG A 7 -8.21 -23.22 7.54
C ARG A 7 -7.20 -23.99 8.39
N LYS A 8 -6.77 -25.18 7.93
CA LYS A 8 -5.79 -26.00 8.62
C LYS A 8 -4.45 -25.30 8.82
N ILE A 9 -3.99 -24.55 7.80
CA ILE A 9 -2.77 -23.74 7.88
C ILE A 9 -2.95 -22.65 8.93
N PHE A 10 -4.04 -21.88 8.86
CA PHE A 10 -4.29 -20.76 9.77
C PHE A 10 -4.41 -21.22 11.24
N GLU A 11 -5.11 -22.33 11.51
CA GLU A 11 -5.27 -22.88 12.85
C GLU A 11 -3.95 -23.33 13.49
N ASN A 12 -2.92 -23.60 12.69
CA ASN A 12 -1.59 -23.99 13.16
C ASN A 12 -0.59 -22.84 13.28
N LEU A 13 -0.98 -21.62 12.86
CA LEU A 13 -0.10 -20.46 12.98
C LEU A 13 -0.01 -19.94 14.42
N SER A 14 1.20 -19.61 14.84
CA SER A 14 1.43 -18.87 16.07
C SER A 14 1.26 -17.38 15.82
N LEU A 15 0.08 -16.84 16.08
CA LEU A 15 -0.27 -15.45 15.87
C LEU A 15 -0.37 -14.68 17.19
N LYS A 16 -0.16 -13.37 17.13
CA LYS A 16 -0.51 -12.46 18.23
C LYS A 16 -1.99 -12.20 18.20
N TRP A 17 -2.64 -12.38 19.33
CA TRP A 17 -4.05 -12.11 19.53
C TRP A 17 -4.22 -10.91 20.46
N THR A 18 -5.22 -10.08 20.19
CA THR A 18 -5.59 -8.96 21.05
C THR A 18 -7.09 -8.97 21.32
N TRP A 19 -7.46 -8.34 22.42
CA TRP A 19 -8.86 -8.12 22.72
C TRP A 19 -9.44 -7.01 21.84
N ALA A 20 -10.62 -7.28 21.32
CA ALA A 20 -11.46 -6.30 20.62
C ALA A 20 -12.87 -6.35 21.20
N TYR A 21 -13.57 -5.24 21.14
CA TYR A 21 -14.99 -5.19 21.45
C TYR A 21 -15.79 -5.31 20.15
N ASN A 22 -16.61 -6.36 20.03
CA ASN A 22 -17.55 -6.50 18.93
C ASN A 22 -18.76 -5.61 19.22
N LEU A 23 -18.80 -4.45 18.56
CA LEU A 23 -19.83 -3.45 18.79
C LEU A 23 -21.22 -3.93 18.32
N SER A 24 -21.26 -4.70 17.21
CA SER A 24 -22.51 -5.26 16.66
C SER A 24 -23.13 -6.33 17.55
N ARG A 25 -22.36 -7.02 18.39
CA ARG A 25 -22.82 -8.12 19.28
C ARG A 25 -22.64 -7.82 20.77
N GLU A 26 -22.21 -6.63 21.09
CA GLU A 26 -21.99 -6.15 22.47
C GLU A 26 -21.17 -7.11 23.35
N LYS A 27 -20.05 -7.61 22.82
CA LYS A 27 -19.19 -8.56 23.55
C LYS A 27 -17.71 -8.41 23.21
N GLU A 28 -16.88 -8.76 24.17
CA GLU A 28 -15.44 -8.89 23.92
C GLU A 28 -15.13 -10.16 23.11
N VAL A 29 -14.18 -10.03 22.21
CA VAL A 29 -13.69 -11.11 21.36
C VAL A 29 -12.18 -11.03 21.22
N LEU A 30 -11.52 -12.18 21.04
CA LEU A 30 -10.12 -12.20 20.66
C LEU A 30 -10.01 -12.18 19.13
N VAL A 31 -9.13 -11.33 18.60
CA VAL A 31 -8.87 -11.23 17.18
C VAL A 31 -7.39 -11.48 16.87
N PRO A 32 -7.06 -12.19 15.78
CA PRO A 32 -5.68 -12.40 15.33
C PRO A 32 -5.17 -11.09 14.69
N PHE A 33 -4.53 -10.24 15.50
CA PHE A 33 -4.15 -8.88 15.07
C PHE A 33 -3.22 -8.89 13.86
N ASP A 34 -2.21 -9.76 13.84
CA ASP A 34 -1.27 -9.85 12.72
C ASP A 34 -1.96 -10.09 11.37
N TRP A 35 -3.03 -10.93 11.38
CA TRP A 35 -3.84 -11.17 10.18
C TRP A 35 -4.60 -9.93 9.75
N PHE A 36 -5.33 -9.30 10.66
CA PHE A 36 -6.12 -8.11 10.32
C PHE A 36 -5.23 -6.92 9.95
N PHE A 37 -4.10 -6.74 10.63
CA PHE A 37 -3.14 -5.70 10.28
C PHE A 37 -2.56 -5.90 8.87
N SER A 38 -2.30 -7.15 8.45
CA SER A 38 -1.82 -7.42 7.09
C SER A 38 -2.84 -7.12 6.00
N ILE A 39 -4.14 -7.12 6.34
CA ILE A 39 -5.23 -6.82 5.40
C ILE A 39 -5.58 -5.33 5.42
N ASN A 40 -5.79 -4.77 6.61
CA ASN A 40 -6.23 -3.39 6.82
C ASN A 40 -5.08 -2.39 6.75
N GLU A 41 -3.91 -2.79 7.24
CA GLU A 41 -2.71 -1.98 7.38
C GLU A 41 -2.97 -0.64 8.09
N PHE A 42 -2.93 0.46 7.33
CA PHE A 42 -3.15 1.81 7.85
C PHE A 42 -4.63 2.24 7.82
N ASN A 43 -5.53 1.38 7.33
CA ASN A 43 -6.96 1.67 7.34
C ASN A 43 -7.58 1.22 8.66
N GLY A 44 -8.47 2.04 9.20
CA GLY A 44 -9.20 1.77 10.42
C GLY A 44 -8.69 2.40 11.72
N PRO A 45 -7.41 2.87 11.84
CA PRO A 45 -7.03 3.72 12.96
C PRO A 45 -7.75 5.06 12.90
N SER A 46 -8.38 5.43 13.99
CA SER A 46 -9.12 6.69 14.09
C SER A 46 -9.04 7.26 15.49
N ALA A 47 -9.06 8.58 15.61
CA ALA A 47 -9.10 9.30 16.87
C ALA A 47 -10.17 10.39 16.82
N GLY A 48 -10.67 10.82 17.97
CA GLY A 48 -11.69 11.85 18.04
C GLY A 48 -11.68 12.58 19.38
N ASN A 49 -12.47 13.64 19.47
CA ASN A 49 -12.66 14.38 20.72
C ASN A 49 -13.47 13.58 21.77
N CYS A 50 -14.23 12.59 21.31
CA CYS A 50 -14.91 11.60 22.15
C CYS A 50 -14.80 10.22 21.49
N LYS A 51 -15.17 9.17 22.24
CA LYS A 51 -15.13 7.78 21.74
C LYS A 51 -16.04 7.58 20.55
N GLU A 52 -17.22 8.15 20.59
CA GLU A 52 -18.23 8.04 19.54
C GLU A 52 -17.70 8.65 18.20
N GLU A 53 -17.05 9.80 18.26
CA GLU A 53 -16.45 10.41 17.07
C GLU A 53 -15.37 9.52 16.47
N ALA A 54 -14.45 9.00 17.29
CA ALA A 54 -13.40 8.09 16.84
C ALA A 54 -14.00 6.82 16.21
N ILE A 55 -15.03 6.23 16.81
CA ILE A 55 -15.70 5.02 16.31
C ILE A 55 -16.39 5.31 14.96
N SER A 56 -17.16 6.40 14.87
CA SER A 56 -17.85 6.80 13.64
C SER A 56 -16.86 7.00 12.48
N GLN A 57 -15.74 7.68 12.75
CA GLN A 57 -14.68 7.88 11.77
C GLN A 57 -14.10 6.56 11.27
N GLY A 58 -13.77 5.62 12.17
CA GLY A 58 -13.21 4.33 11.81
C GLY A 58 -14.17 3.47 10.98
N ILE A 59 -15.46 3.45 11.32
CA ILE A 59 -16.49 2.76 10.53
C ILE A 59 -16.56 3.36 9.12
N CYS A 60 -16.67 4.68 9.03
CA CYS A 60 -16.80 5.38 7.76
C CYS A 60 -15.58 5.16 6.86
N GLU A 61 -14.37 5.19 7.40
CA GLU A 61 -13.15 4.93 6.63
C GLU A 61 -13.14 3.51 6.05
N ILE A 62 -13.39 2.48 6.87
CA ILE A 62 -13.40 1.10 6.39
C ILE A 62 -14.45 0.87 5.31
N ILE A 63 -15.64 1.45 5.46
CA ILE A 63 -16.70 1.35 4.45
C ILE A 63 -16.34 2.09 3.17
N GLU A 64 -15.73 3.27 3.27
CA GLU A 64 -15.22 4.01 2.11
C GLU A 64 -14.22 3.18 1.32
N ARG A 65 -13.24 2.57 2.00
CA ARG A 65 -12.25 1.69 1.36
C ARG A 65 -12.89 0.45 0.76
N HIS A 66 -13.83 -0.17 1.47
CA HIS A 66 -14.57 -1.34 0.98
C HIS A 66 -15.34 -1.04 -0.31
N THR A 67 -16.19 -0.03 -0.30
CA THR A 67 -17.02 0.30 -1.47
C THR A 67 -16.17 0.74 -2.66
N SER A 68 -15.13 1.54 -2.41
CA SER A 68 -14.15 1.96 -3.42
C SER A 68 -13.44 0.75 -4.05
N ALA A 69 -13.00 -0.21 -3.24
CA ALA A 69 -12.37 -1.44 -3.72
C ALA A 69 -13.32 -2.28 -4.58
N VAL A 70 -14.55 -2.51 -4.10
CA VAL A 70 -15.56 -3.32 -4.83
C VAL A 70 -15.89 -2.67 -6.19
N ILE A 71 -16.11 -1.35 -6.22
CA ILE A 71 -16.49 -0.62 -7.43
C ILE A 71 -15.33 -0.62 -8.44
N SER A 72 -14.13 -0.30 -7.99
CA SER A 72 -12.97 -0.20 -8.87
C SER A 72 -12.55 -1.55 -9.45
N HIS A 73 -12.48 -2.61 -8.63
CA HIS A 73 -12.06 -3.94 -9.09
C HIS A 73 -13.05 -4.57 -10.05
N LYS A 74 -14.35 -4.44 -9.76
CA LYS A 74 -15.40 -4.99 -10.61
C LYS A 74 -15.80 -4.06 -11.76
N ARG A 75 -15.21 -2.86 -11.84
CA ARG A 75 -15.56 -1.79 -12.79
C ARG A 75 -17.09 -1.59 -12.84
N LEU A 76 -17.70 -1.47 -11.65
CA LEU A 76 -19.15 -1.38 -11.53
C LEU A 76 -19.68 -0.05 -12.06
N LYS A 77 -20.69 -0.09 -12.94
CA LYS A 77 -21.47 1.08 -13.31
C LYS A 77 -22.51 1.37 -12.23
N VAL A 78 -22.15 2.24 -11.32
CA VAL A 78 -23.04 2.70 -10.23
C VAL A 78 -23.86 3.91 -10.67
N PRO A 79 -24.99 4.24 -10.00
CA PRO A 79 -25.77 5.43 -10.34
C PRO A 79 -24.95 6.70 -10.20
N ALA A 80 -25.13 7.66 -11.13
CA ALA A 80 -24.59 9.00 -10.96
C ALA A 80 -25.54 9.85 -10.11
N ILE A 81 -24.96 10.76 -9.33
CA ILE A 81 -25.68 11.73 -8.52
C ILE A 81 -25.70 13.07 -9.28
N ARG A 82 -26.89 13.68 -9.43
CA ARG A 82 -26.98 15.05 -10.00
C ARG A 82 -26.34 16.03 -9.04
N VAL A 83 -25.33 16.74 -9.50
CA VAL A 83 -24.63 17.75 -8.67
C VAL A 83 -25.55 18.86 -8.21
N GLU A 84 -26.57 19.21 -9.03
CA GLU A 84 -27.59 20.23 -8.74
C GLU A 84 -28.56 19.79 -7.63
N SER A 85 -28.59 18.53 -7.27
CA SER A 85 -29.41 18.01 -6.18
C SER A 85 -28.81 18.22 -4.79
N ALA A 86 -27.55 18.70 -4.71
CA ALA A 86 -26.92 19.10 -3.45
C ALA A 86 -27.68 20.27 -2.80
N THR A 87 -27.92 20.19 -1.51
CA THR A 87 -28.65 21.23 -0.76
C THR A 87 -27.84 21.87 0.35
N ASP A 88 -26.76 21.21 0.79
CA ASP A 88 -25.85 21.79 1.77
C ASP A 88 -25.12 22.99 1.16
N PRO A 89 -25.15 24.18 1.79
CA PRO A 89 -24.54 25.40 1.25
C PRO A 89 -23.03 25.25 0.98
N LEU A 90 -22.30 24.51 1.81
CA LEU A 90 -20.87 24.26 1.64
C LEU A 90 -20.59 23.41 0.41
N VAL A 91 -21.37 22.34 0.21
CA VAL A 91 -21.27 21.48 -0.97
C VAL A 91 -21.56 22.26 -2.24
N VAL A 92 -22.64 23.05 -2.25
CA VAL A 92 -23.00 23.91 -3.39
C VAL A 92 -21.88 24.91 -3.70
N GLU A 93 -21.28 25.54 -2.68
CA GLU A 93 -20.15 26.47 -2.87
C GLU A 93 -18.93 25.75 -3.46
N MET A 94 -18.58 24.55 -2.96
CA MET A 94 -17.45 23.79 -3.48
C MET A 94 -17.67 23.38 -4.94
N ILE A 95 -18.85 22.87 -5.29
CA ILE A 95 -19.20 22.54 -6.67
C ILE A 95 -19.03 23.77 -7.57
N ALA A 96 -19.54 24.95 -7.15
CA ALA A 96 -19.40 26.18 -7.92
C ALA A 96 -17.94 26.60 -8.12
N LYS A 97 -17.08 26.41 -7.13
CA LYS A 97 -15.63 26.68 -7.24
C LYS A 97 -14.97 25.76 -8.29
N TYR A 98 -15.23 24.47 -8.30
CA TYR A 98 -14.73 23.55 -9.32
C TYR A 98 -15.24 23.93 -10.72
N GLN A 99 -16.53 24.19 -10.86
CA GLN A 99 -17.12 24.56 -12.13
C GLN A 99 -16.56 25.89 -12.68
N ASN A 100 -16.34 26.89 -11.81
CA ASN A 100 -15.74 28.16 -12.17
C ASN A 100 -14.26 28.01 -12.59
N ALA A 101 -13.56 27.06 -12.04
CA ALA A 101 -12.21 26.68 -12.46
C ALA A 101 -12.18 25.85 -13.76
N GLY A 102 -13.32 25.49 -14.33
CA GLY A 102 -13.40 24.69 -15.55
C GLY A 102 -13.34 23.13 -15.31
N VAL A 103 -13.17 22.72 -14.05
CA VAL A 103 -13.06 21.31 -13.69
C VAL A 103 -14.39 20.57 -13.89
N LYS A 104 -14.36 19.43 -14.54
CA LYS A 104 -15.50 18.52 -14.70
C LYS A 104 -15.61 17.58 -13.51
N LEU A 105 -16.82 17.46 -12.97
CA LEU A 105 -17.13 16.56 -11.85
C LEU A 105 -18.11 15.47 -12.30
N PHE A 106 -17.78 14.22 -11.98
CA PHE A 106 -18.65 13.05 -12.14
C PHE A 106 -18.88 12.44 -10.77
N VAL A 107 -20.10 12.58 -10.27
CA VAL A 107 -20.47 12.18 -8.91
C VAL A 107 -21.26 10.89 -8.96
N SER A 108 -20.91 9.93 -8.11
CA SER A 108 -21.45 8.59 -8.14
C SER A 108 -21.89 8.10 -6.75
N ASP A 109 -22.94 7.29 -6.70
CA ASP A 109 -23.40 6.61 -5.50
C ASP A 109 -22.54 5.38 -5.21
N PHE A 110 -21.77 5.43 -4.15
CA PHE A 110 -20.88 4.35 -3.70
C PHE A 110 -21.46 3.55 -2.53
N THR A 111 -22.72 3.80 -2.14
CA THR A 111 -23.34 3.19 -0.96
C THR A 111 -23.37 1.66 -1.02
N LEU A 112 -23.59 1.09 -2.20
CA LEU A 112 -23.73 -0.37 -2.41
C LEU A 112 -24.70 -1.01 -1.41
N ASP A 113 -24.37 -2.22 -0.96
CA ASP A 113 -25.15 -3.02 0.01
C ASP A 113 -24.82 -2.72 1.48
N THR A 114 -23.88 -1.80 1.74
CA THR A 114 -23.53 -1.40 3.10
C THR A 114 -24.61 -0.53 3.76
N GLY A 115 -25.40 0.18 2.94
CA GLY A 115 -26.42 1.10 3.41
C GLY A 115 -25.89 2.37 4.09
N ILE A 116 -24.57 2.55 4.19
CA ILE A 116 -23.95 3.78 4.71
C ILE A 116 -23.66 4.71 3.54
N PRO A 117 -24.17 5.97 3.54
CA PRO A 117 -24.01 6.85 2.41
C PRO A 117 -22.54 7.08 2.07
N SER A 118 -22.20 6.75 0.84
CA SER A 118 -20.86 6.89 0.29
C SER A 118 -20.95 7.55 -1.08
N VAL A 119 -20.12 8.54 -1.33
CA VAL A 119 -20.14 9.33 -2.56
C VAL A 119 -18.76 9.28 -3.21
N GLY A 120 -18.69 8.84 -4.47
CA GLY A 120 -17.50 8.91 -5.29
C GLY A 120 -17.50 10.19 -6.15
N VAL A 121 -16.34 10.82 -6.29
CA VAL A 121 -16.15 11.98 -7.18
C VAL A 121 -14.94 11.76 -8.06
N LEU A 122 -15.16 11.72 -9.38
CA LEU A 122 -14.11 11.78 -10.38
C LEU A 122 -14.06 13.20 -10.93
N ALA A 123 -12.87 13.79 -10.98
CA ALA A 123 -12.63 15.14 -11.42
C ALA A 123 -11.47 15.21 -12.41
N TYR A 124 -11.59 16.05 -13.44
CA TYR A 124 -10.47 16.43 -14.31
C TYR A 124 -10.72 17.79 -14.94
N ASP A 125 -9.65 18.49 -15.33
CA ASP A 125 -9.72 19.75 -16.09
C ASP A 125 -9.50 19.46 -17.58
N PRO A 126 -10.52 19.64 -18.45
CA PRO A 126 -10.38 19.40 -19.88
C PRO A 126 -9.40 20.33 -20.59
N ALA A 127 -9.06 21.48 -19.99
CA ALA A 127 -8.17 22.46 -20.57
C ALA A 127 -6.69 22.12 -20.37
N THR A 128 -6.38 21.39 -19.32
CA THR A 128 -4.98 21.08 -18.92
C THR A 128 -4.65 19.59 -18.95
N PHE A 129 -5.65 18.70 -18.99
CA PHE A 129 -5.46 17.26 -19.11
C PHE A 129 -5.10 16.86 -20.55
N PRO A 130 -4.13 15.95 -20.78
CA PRO A 130 -3.29 15.26 -19.80
C PRO A 130 -1.95 15.96 -19.48
N GLU A 131 -1.61 17.10 -20.12
CA GLU A 131 -0.27 17.68 -20.11
C GLU A 131 0.13 18.30 -18.77
N LEU A 132 -0.82 18.97 -18.09
CA LEU A 132 -0.57 19.71 -16.85
C LEU A 132 -1.40 19.23 -15.67
N SER A 133 -2.42 18.40 -15.90
CA SER A 133 -3.28 17.88 -14.83
C SER A 133 -3.61 16.41 -15.06
N GLU A 134 -4.12 15.77 -14.02
CA GLU A 134 -4.46 14.36 -13.98
C GLU A 134 -5.95 14.14 -13.72
N ILE A 135 -6.43 12.92 -13.94
CA ILE A 135 -7.75 12.50 -13.48
C ILE A 135 -7.64 12.14 -12.02
N VAL A 136 -8.43 12.80 -11.16
CA VAL A 136 -8.49 12.52 -9.72
C VAL A 136 -9.80 11.81 -9.41
N TRP A 137 -9.73 10.70 -8.69
CA TRP A 137 -10.90 9.94 -8.28
C TRP A 137 -10.85 9.65 -6.78
N THR A 138 -11.86 10.12 -6.06
CA THR A 138 -11.95 10.11 -4.60
C THR A 138 -13.28 9.56 -4.14
N ALA A 139 -13.39 9.27 -2.86
CA ALA A 139 -14.64 8.89 -2.21
C ALA A 139 -14.76 9.57 -0.85
N GLY A 140 -15.99 9.69 -0.36
CA GLY A 140 -16.27 10.14 0.99
C GLY A 140 -17.45 9.35 1.55
N THR A 141 -17.32 8.91 2.79
CA THR A 141 -18.36 8.16 3.51
C THR A 141 -18.61 8.80 4.86
N THR A 142 -19.87 9.11 5.14
CA THR A 142 -20.35 9.59 6.44
C THR A 142 -21.82 9.20 6.62
N PRO A 143 -22.38 9.23 7.85
CA PRO A 143 -23.83 8.99 8.07
C PRO A 143 -24.74 9.95 7.31
N ASP A 144 -24.27 11.18 7.03
CA ASP A 144 -24.99 12.22 6.28
C ASP A 144 -24.52 12.23 4.82
N PRO A 145 -25.40 12.02 3.82
CA PRO A 145 -25.03 11.98 2.41
C PRO A 145 -24.46 13.30 1.89
N GLN A 146 -24.86 14.45 2.42
CA GLN A 146 -24.30 15.75 2.03
C GLN A 146 -22.87 15.91 2.55
N LYS A 147 -22.61 15.48 3.79
CA LYS A 147 -21.25 15.45 4.35
C LYS A 147 -20.36 14.46 3.61
N ALA A 148 -20.88 13.29 3.21
CA ALA A 148 -20.15 12.34 2.38
C ALA A 148 -19.71 12.99 1.05
N PHE A 149 -20.60 13.75 0.40
CA PHE A 149 -20.27 14.49 -0.80
C PHE A 149 -19.21 15.59 -0.55
N SER A 150 -19.40 16.37 0.54
CA SER A 150 -18.41 17.37 0.96
C SER A 150 -17.00 16.76 1.14
N ARG A 151 -16.93 15.61 1.82
CA ARG A 151 -15.67 14.91 2.07
C ARG A 151 -15.00 14.46 0.78
N ALA A 152 -15.74 13.87 -0.16
CA ALA A 152 -15.21 13.49 -1.46
C ALA A 152 -14.68 14.68 -2.26
N LEU A 153 -15.40 15.83 -2.27
CA LEU A 153 -14.94 17.06 -2.93
C LEU A 153 -13.69 17.65 -2.28
N THR A 154 -13.59 17.60 -0.95
CA THR A 154 -12.41 18.08 -0.23
C THR A 154 -11.18 17.22 -0.55
N GLU A 155 -11.37 15.91 -0.64
CA GLU A 155 -10.30 14.98 -0.99
C GLU A 155 -9.82 15.18 -2.44
N VAL A 156 -10.71 15.51 -3.38
CA VAL A 156 -10.29 15.92 -4.75
C VAL A 156 -9.30 17.08 -4.68
N ALA A 157 -9.60 18.13 -3.91
CA ALA A 157 -8.71 19.28 -3.78
C ALA A 157 -7.36 18.90 -3.12
N GLN A 158 -7.40 18.05 -2.11
CA GLN A 158 -6.22 17.58 -1.40
C GLN A 158 -5.28 16.77 -2.29
N LEU A 159 -5.82 15.87 -3.09
CA LEU A 159 -5.03 14.94 -3.91
C LEU A 159 -4.59 15.57 -5.25
N ALA A 160 -5.41 16.43 -5.83
CA ALA A 160 -5.07 17.12 -7.08
C ALA A 160 -4.01 18.21 -6.89
N GLY A 161 -3.88 18.74 -5.68
CA GLY A 161 -3.11 19.95 -5.46
C GLY A 161 -3.69 21.11 -6.27
N ASP A 162 -2.97 21.54 -7.31
CA ASP A 162 -3.43 22.54 -8.27
C ASP A 162 -3.53 21.90 -9.67
N PHE A 163 -4.72 21.93 -10.27
CA PHE A 163 -4.98 21.39 -11.60
C PHE A 163 -4.17 22.06 -12.73
N ASP A 164 -3.53 23.19 -12.47
CA ASP A 164 -2.73 23.95 -13.45
C ASP A 164 -1.21 23.87 -13.20
N THR A 165 -0.73 22.95 -12.37
CA THR A 165 0.67 22.90 -11.93
C THR A 165 1.43 21.65 -12.32
N ALA A 166 0.85 20.72 -13.05
CA ALA A 166 1.39 19.39 -13.32
C ALA A 166 1.73 18.58 -12.02
N ALA A 167 1.05 18.89 -10.91
CA ALA A 167 1.23 18.17 -9.66
C ALA A 167 0.65 16.76 -9.76
N ASN A 168 1.43 15.78 -9.35
CA ASN A 168 0.97 14.39 -9.22
C ASN A 168 0.20 14.21 -7.92
N TYR A 169 -0.94 13.51 -7.96
CA TYR A 169 -1.58 13.03 -6.76
C TYR A 169 -1.19 11.58 -6.46
N VAL A 170 -1.18 11.23 -5.17
CA VAL A 170 -1.04 9.85 -4.73
C VAL A 170 -2.43 9.24 -4.59
N ALA A 171 -2.69 8.14 -5.28
CA ALA A 171 -3.98 7.47 -5.22
C ALA A 171 -4.26 6.95 -3.81
N SER A 172 -5.43 7.30 -3.27
CA SER A 172 -5.94 6.77 -2.01
C SER A 172 -7.11 5.82 -2.32
N GLY A 173 -7.12 4.62 -1.88
CA GLY A 173 -8.27 3.70 -2.01
C GLY A 173 -8.86 3.46 -3.41
N LEU A 174 -8.66 4.37 -4.36
CA LEU A 174 -9.15 4.30 -5.74
C LEU A 174 -8.00 4.34 -6.74
N PRO A 175 -8.12 3.67 -7.92
CA PRO A 175 -7.08 3.67 -8.93
C PRO A 175 -6.90 5.06 -9.56
N LYS A 176 -5.65 5.38 -9.90
CA LYS A 176 -5.32 6.53 -10.74
C LYS A 176 -5.56 6.18 -12.20
N PHE A 177 -6.44 6.91 -12.87
CA PHE A 177 -6.64 6.78 -14.31
C PHE A 177 -5.66 7.68 -15.06
N THR A 178 -5.05 7.14 -16.10
CA THR A 178 -4.18 7.88 -17.04
C THR A 178 -4.88 8.20 -18.35
N ASP A 179 -6.01 7.53 -18.64
CA ASP A 179 -6.83 7.74 -19.81
C ASP A 179 -8.32 7.84 -19.43
N LEU A 180 -9.05 8.76 -20.06
CA LEU A 180 -10.49 8.91 -19.89
C LEU A 180 -11.27 7.66 -20.34
N ALA A 181 -10.76 6.89 -21.29
CA ALA A 181 -11.38 5.64 -21.72
C ALA A 181 -11.44 4.60 -20.60
N ASP A 182 -10.44 4.56 -19.74
CA ASP A 182 -10.43 3.67 -18.57
C ASP A 182 -11.45 4.06 -17.51
N ALA A 183 -11.79 5.35 -17.44
CA ALA A 183 -12.79 5.92 -16.54
C ALA A 183 -14.21 5.91 -17.11
N ASP A 184 -14.44 5.39 -18.34
CA ASP A 184 -15.74 5.43 -19.02
C ASP A 184 -16.89 4.90 -18.16
N TYR A 185 -16.65 3.80 -17.43
CA TYR A 185 -17.69 3.19 -16.58
C TYR A 185 -18.13 4.08 -15.40
N VAL A 186 -17.29 5.04 -15.00
CA VAL A 186 -17.62 6.06 -13.97
C VAL A 186 -18.32 7.26 -14.61
N MET A 187 -17.83 7.72 -15.77
CA MET A 187 -18.33 8.92 -16.45
C MET A 187 -19.64 8.69 -17.21
N ASN A 188 -19.91 7.44 -17.65
CA ASN A 188 -21.11 7.07 -18.40
C ASN A 188 -22.00 6.09 -17.59
N PRO A 189 -22.70 6.59 -16.54
CA PRO A 189 -23.55 5.79 -15.68
C PRO A 189 -24.81 5.34 -16.41
N GLY A 190 -25.35 4.19 -15.98
CA GLY A 190 -26.62 3.69 -16.53
C GLY A 190 -27.87 4.40 -15.96
N LYS A 191 -27.76 5.10 -14.84
CA LYS A 191 -28.86 5.74 -14.09
C LYS A 191 -28.37 7.00 -13.40
N MET A 192 -29.23 7.99 -13.29
CA MET A 192 -29.01 9.19 -12.49
C MET A 192 -30.03 9.26 -11.34
N ILE A 193 -29.55 9.71 -10.18
CA ILE A 193 -30.35 9.88 -8.95
C ILE A 193 -30.06 11.25 -8.33
N ASP A 194 -30.87 11.66 -7.39
CA ASP A 194 -30.64 12.82 -6.54
C ASP A 194 -29.93 12.40 -5.24
N ILE A 195 -29.10 13.25 -4.66
CA ILE A 195 -28.37 12.97 -3.42
C ILE A 195 -29.33 12.59 -2.27
N GLY A 196 -30.50 13.22 -2.22
CA GLY A 196 -31.53 12.92 -1.22
C GLY A 196 -32.21 11.55 -1.37
N SER A 197 -31.83 10.75 -2.39
CA SER A 197 -32.28 9.35 -2.50
C SER A 197 -31.30 8.36 -1.82
N LEU A 198 -30.13 8.82 -1.40
CA LEU A 198 -29.23 8.03 -0.55
C LEU A 198 -29.84 7.88 0.85
N PRO A 199 -29.51 6.80 1.58
CA PRO A 199 -29.84 6.72 3.00
C PRO A 199 -29.32 7.93 3.76
N ASP A 200 -30.07 8.40 4.74
CA ASP A 200 -29.60 9.40 5.71
C ASP A 200 -29.63 8.72 7.08
N LEU A 201 -28.45 8.52 7.65
CA LEU A 201 -28.21 7.86 8.93
C LEU A 201 -27.80 8.87 10.01
N SER A 202 -27.78 10.17 9.66
CA SER A 202 -27.33 11.23 10.56
C SER A 202 -28.30 11.46 11.72
N ASP A 203 -27.76 11.89 12.84
CA ASP A 203 -28.48 12.33 14.04
C ASP A 203 -27.63 13.39 14.77
N ASP A 204 -28.26 14.22 15.59
CA ASP A 204 -27.55 15.17 16.43
C ASP A 204 -26.70 14.49 17.51
N ASN A 205 -27.00 13.23 17.81
CA ASN A 205 -26.25 12.38 18.73
C ASN A 205 -25.42 11.36 17.95
N ILE A 206 -24.10 11.52 17.97
CA ILE A 206 -23.14 10.64 17.25
C ILE A 206 -23.33 9.15 17.64
N LYS A 207 -23.75 8.88 18.89
CA LYS A 207 -24.01 7.49 19.30
C LYS A 207 -25.17 6.88 18.49
N VAL A 208 -26.22 7.65 18.22
CA VAL A 208 -27.36 7.22 17.39
C VAL A 208 -26.91 7.03 15.95
N GLU A 209 -26.04 7.90 15.41
CA GLU A 209 -25.44 7.69 14.09
C GLU A 209 -24.69 6.35 14.00
N ILE A 210 -23.91 5.99 15.04
CA ILE A 210 -23.22 4.70 15.08
C ILE A 210 -24.24 3.54 15.09
N GLU A 211 -25.28 3.63 15.93
CA GLU A 211 -26.34 2.61 15.99
C GLU A 211 -27.04 2.43 14.65
N ASN A 212 -27.32 3.53 13.93
CA ASN A 212 -27.86 3.52 12.58
C ASN A 212 -26.89 2.85 11.58
N CYS A 213 -25.60 3.15 11.64
CA CYS A 213 -24.58 2.49 10.81
C CYS A 213 -24.49 0.98 11.08
N LEU A 214 -24.53 0.56 12.34
CA LEU A 214 -24.55 -0.87 12.70
C LEU A 214 -25.80 -1.58 12.15
N ALA A 215 -26.97 -0.92 12.25
CA ALA A 215 -28.22 -1.44 11.69
C ALA A 215 -28.15 -1.56 10.16
N ALA A 216 -27.52 -0.61 9.48
CA ALA A 216 -27.31 -0.64 8.04
C ALA A 216 -26.37 -1.77 7.60
N LEU A 217 -25.32 -2.07 8.36
CA LEU A 217 -24.35 -3.13 8.07
C LEU A 217 -24.86 -4.54 8.38
N ALA A 218 -25.84 -4.67 9.30
CA ALA A 218 -26.32 -5.95 9.78
C ALA A 218 -26.86 -6.88 8.65
N PRO A 219 -27.62 -6.40 7.63
CA PRO A 219 -28.07 -7.25 6.52
C PRO A 219 -26.93 -7.83 5.69
N ALA A 220 -25.81 -7.12 5.57
CA ALA A 220 -24.60 -7.59 4.89
C ALA A 220 -23.76 -8.56 5.75
N GLY A 221 -24.14 -8.78 7.01
CA GLY A 221 -23.41 -9.63 7.96
C GLY A 221 -22.06 -9.06 8.40
N MET A 222 -21.89 -7.75 8.31
CA MET A 222 -20.66 -7.05 8.63
C MET A 222 -20.67 -6.61 10.10
N ASP A 223 -19.96 -7.37 10.96
CA ASP A 223 -19.73 -6.98 12.36
C ASP A 223 -18.64 -5.92 12.45
N VAL A 224 -18.78 -4.98 13.40
CA VAL A 224 -17.76 -3.97 13.69
C VAL A 224 -16.98 -4.37 14.95
N LEU A 225 -15.68 -4.51 14.84
CA LEU A 225 -14.75 -4.84 15.92
C LEU A 225 -13.86 -3.63 16.21
N LEU A 226 -13.70 -3.28 17.47
CA LEU A 226 -12.91 -2.15 17.94
C LEU A 226 -11.79 -2.62 18.85
N ILE A 227 -10.55 -2.29 18.51
CA ILE A 227 -9.39 -2.43 19.39
C ILE A 227 -9.11 -1.06 19.97
N ASP A 228 -9.12 -0.94 21.29
CA ASP A 228 -8.74 0.31 21.99
C ASP A 228 -7.22 0.52 21.82
N THR A 229 -6.85 1.63 21.20
CA THR A 229 -5.46 2.05 20.95
C THR A 229 -5.13 3.36 21.64
N MET A 230 -6.00 3.84 22.53
CA MET A 230 -5.81 5.07 23.31
C MET A 230 -4.51 5.00 24.12
N HIS A 231 -3.67 6.02 23.99
CA HIS A 231 -2.47 6.14 24.81
C HIS A 231 -2.83 6.60 26.21
N ALA A 232 -2.38 5.87 27.23
CA ALA A 232 -2.78 6.09 28.61
C ALA A 232 -2.47 7.51 29.16
N ASP A 233 -1.35 8.12 28.72
CA ASP A 233 -0.96 9.45 29.18
C ASP A 233 -1.64 10.59 28.40
N LEU A 234 -2.10 10.33 27.16
CA LEU A 234 -2.72 11.34 26.31
C LEU A 234 -4.24 11.40 26.49
N GLU A 235 -4.85 10.28 26.86
CA GLU A 235 -6.30 10.11 27.07
C GLU A 235 -7.16 10.59 25.89
N ILE A 236 -6.57 10.63 24.67
CA ILE A 236 -7.29 10.95 23.44
C ILE A 236 -7.94 9.65 22.95
N PRO A 237 -9.28 9.60 22.82
CA PRO A 237 -9.96 8.42 22.30
C PRO A 237 -9.43 8.01 20.93
N ALA A 238 -8.94 6.78 20.83
CA ALA A 238 -8.41 6.23 19.60
C ALA A 238 -8.73 4.73 19.51
N PHE A 239 -9.12 4.28 18.31
CA PHE A 239 -9.47 2.90 18.05
C PHE A 239 -8.84 2.43 16.74
N TYR A 240 -8.60 1.12 16.66
CA TYR A 240 -8.35 0.42 15.41
C TYR A 240 -9.61 -0.36 15.07
N THR A 241 -10.30 0.07 14.00
CA THR A 241 -11.58 -0.51 13.58
C THR A 241 -11.31 -1.65 12.58
N ILE A 242 -11.98 -2.77 12.79
CA ILE A 242 -11.95 -3.94 11.89
C ILE A 242 -13.39 -4.30 11.54
N ILE A 243 -13.67 -4.45 10.25
CA ILE A 243 -14.95 -4.96 9.75
C ILE A 243 -14.64 -6.23 8.92
N PRO A 244 -14.79 -7.43 9.51
CA PRO A 244 -14.53 -8.67 8.78
C PRO A 244 -15.40 -8.77 7.52
N GLY A 245 -14.78 -9.10 6.40
CA GLY A 245 -15.45 -9.11 5.08
C GLY A 245 -15.31 -7.81 4.29
N ALA A 246 -14.78 -6.75 4.87
CA ALA A 246 -14.43 -5.54 4.12
C ALA A 246 -13.29 -5.83 3.13
N HIS A 247 -13.38 -5.25 1.95
CA HIS A 247 -12.37 -5.32 0.89
C HIS A 247 -11.51 -4.06 0.89
N PHE A 248 -10.24 -4.22 0.53
CA PHE A 248 -9.29 -3.13 0.35
C PHE A 248 -8.62 -3.27 -1.02
N ARG A 249 -8.26 -2.15 -1.64
CA ARG A 249 -7.72 -2.16 -2.99
C ARG A 249 -6.33 -2.79 -3.06
N GLU A 250 -5.43 -2.40 -2.17
CA GLU A 250 -4.00 -2.58 -2.42
C GLU A 250 -3.45 -3.90 -1.91
N ARG A 251 -3.89 -4.40 -0.77
CA ARG A 251 -3.27 -5.56 -0.14
C ARG A 251 -4.14 -6.80 -0.04
N ALA A 252 -5.45 -6.66 -0.02
CA ALA A 252 -6.35 -7.82 0.02
C ALA A 252 -6.45 -8.54 -1.33
N LEU A 253 -6.12 -7.86 -2.43
CA LEU A 253 -6.12 -8.41 -3.78
C LEU A 253 -4.89 -9.28 -4.01
N GLY A 254 -4.95 -10.51 -3.75
CA GLY A 254 -3.84 -11.44 -3.95
C GLY A 254 -3.25 -11.96 -2.65
N THR A 255 -3.59 -11.38 -1.50
CA THR A 255 -3.22 -11.95 -0.21
C THR A 255 -4.13 -13.12 0.10
N SER A 256 -3.57 -14.33 0.10
CA SER A 256 -4.24 -15.53 0.55
C SER A 256 -3.74 -15.92 1.93
N VAL A 257 -4.52 -16.76 2.64
CA VAL A 257 -4.08 -17.33 3.92
C VAL A 257 -2.72 -18.03 3.79
N GLY A 258 -2.51 -18.76 2.68
CA GLY A 258 -1.23 -19.44 2.42
C GLY A 258 -0.07 -18.46 2.21
N MET A 259 -0.29 -17.34 1.52
CA MET A 259 0.73 -16.30 1.34
C MET A 259 1.05 -15.62 2.67
N PHE A 260 0.02 -15.20 3.41
CA PHE A 260 0.19 -14.62 4.74
C PHE A 260 0.96 -15.56 5.68
N ALA A 261 0.54 -16.82 5.76
CA ALA A 261 1.19 -17.83 6.59
C ALA A 261 2.66 -18.03 6.21
N SER A 262 2.95 -18.14 4.91
CA SER A 262 4.32 -18.31 4.42
C SER A 262 5.21 -17.12 4.78
N LYS A 263 4.70 -15.90 4.60
CA LYS A 263 5.40 -14.67 5.00
C LYS A 263 5.61 -14.62 6.51
N HIS A 264 4.54 -14.84 7.29
CA HIS A 264 4.59 -14.78 8.75
C HIS A 264 5.60 -15.76 9.33
N ILE A 265 5.64 -17.01 8.82
CA ILE A 265 6.60 -18.02 9.22
C ILE A 265 8.03 -17.58 8.86
N ALA A 266 8.26 -17.14 7.63
CA ALA A 266 9.59 -16.71 7.18
C ALA A 266 10.15 -15.53 7.98
N ASP A 267 9.29 -14.58 8.36
CA ASP A 267 9.69 -13.36 9.06
C ASP A 267 9.87 -13.57 10.58
N ASN A 268 9.16 -14.54 11.19
CA ASN A 268 9.11 -14.67 12.66
C ASN A 268 9.76 -15.94 13.21
N GLN A 269 10.17 -16.88 12.35
CA GLN A 269 10.82 -18.12 12.79
C GLN A 269 12.30 -18.14 12.38
N PRO A 270 13.15 -18.87 13.15
CA PRO A 270 14.51 -19.15 12.68
C PRO A 270 14.46 -19.87 11.32
N PRO A 271 15.37 -19.58 10.38
CA PRO A 271 15.29 -20.09 9.00
C PRO A 271 15.13 -21.61 8.87
N GLN A 272 15.79 -22.40 9.73
CA GLN A 272 15.66 -23.88 9.73
C GLN A 272 14.24 -24.33 10.10
N THR A 273 13.63 -23.68 11.10
CA THR A 273 12.24 -23.96 11.52
C THR A 273 11.28 -23.52 10.43
N ALA A 274 11.47 -22.31 9.89
CA ALA A 274 10.67 -21.76 8.81
C ALA A 274 10.64 -22.68 7.59
N ILE A 275 11.79 -23.21 7.15
CA ILE A 275 11.88 -24.16 6.03
C ILE A 275 11.04 -25.42 6.31
N SER A 276 11.06 -25.94 7.54
CA SER A 276 10.27 -27.14 7.90
C SER A 276 8.77 -26.87 7.79
N GLU A 277 8.31 -25.73 8.32
CA GLU A 277 6.90 -25.32 8.30
C GLU A 277 6.44 -24.96 6.89
N LEU A 278 7.26 -24.21 6.11
CA LEU A 278 6.97 -23.88 4.71
C LEU A 278 6.86 -25.13 3.83
N ASN A 279 7.70 -26.15 4.04
CA ASN A 279 7.56 -27.42 3.35
C ASN A 279 6.26 -28.17 3.72
N GLN A 280 5.71 -27.93 4.92
CA GLN A 280 4.37 -28.45 5.26
C GLN A 280 3.29 -27.71 4.49
N ILE A 281 3.38 -26.36 4.40
CA ILE A 281 2.45 -25.54 3.58
C ILE A 281 2.51 -25.97 2.12
N ASP A 282 3.71 -26.21 1.56
CA ASP A 282 3.88 -26.65 0.18
C ASP A 282 3.18 -28.00 -0.13
N ARG A 283 3.09 -28.87 0.87
CA ARG A 283 2.33 -30.14 0.75
C ARG A 283 0.81 -29.94 0.81
N GLU A 284 0.35 -28.99 1.63
CA GLU A 284 -1.09 -28.69 1.78
C GLU A 284 -1.62 -27.82 0.62
N LEU A 285 -0.78 -26.92 0.10
CA LEU A 285 -1.07 -25.99 -1.00
C LEU A 285 0.01 -26.10 -2.10
N PRO A 286 0.05 -27.19 -2.86
CA PRO A 286 1.11 -27.40 -3.86
C PRO A 286 1.03 -26.38 -4.99
N GLY A 287 2.20 -26.04 -5.56
CA GLY A 287 2.30 -25.18 -6.75
C GLY A 287 2.06 -23.70 -6.48
N LYS A 288 2.23 -23.26 -5.26
CA LYS A 288 2.11 -21.83 -4.92
C LYS A 288 3.47 -21.15 -4.97
N TYR A 289 3.62 -20.16 -5.86
CA TYR A 289 4.88 -19.43 -6.06
C TYR A 289 5.40 -18.77 -4.78
N TYR A 290 4.50 -18.23 -3.94
CA TYR A 290 4.89 -17.55 -2.71
C TYR A 290 5.54 -18.50 -1.69
N VAL A 291 5.12 -19.76 -1.63
CA VAL A 291 5.78 -20.76 -0.75
C VAL A 291 7.22 -20.98 -1.21
N LYS A 292 7.43 -21.13 -2.53
CA LYS A 292 8.77 -21.30 -3.10
C LYS A 292 9.62 -20.05 -2.91
N PHE A 293 9.03 -18.86 -3.04
CA PHE A 293 9.71 -17.60 -2.76
C PHE A 293 10.23 -17.53 -1.33
N TYR A 294 9.38 -17.83 -0.32
CA TYR A 294 9.80 -17.79 1.08
C TYR A 294 10.75 -18.93 1.45
N LEU A 295 10.66 -20.10 0.84
CA LEU A 295 11.71 -21.13 0.95
C LEU A 295 13.04 -20.60 0.43
N GLY A 296 13.04 -19.96 -0.74
CA GLY A 296 14.24 -19.33 -1.30
C GLY A 296 14.84 -18.26 -0.38
N SER A 297 14.01 -17.39 0.19
CA SER A 297 14.46 -16.34 1.13
C SER A 297 15.09 -16.94 2.39
N CYS A 298 14.51 -17.99 2.95
CA CYS A 298 15.07 -18.69 4.11
C CYS A 298 16.43 -19.35 3.80
N HIS A 299 16.60 -19.91 2.60
CA HIS A 299 17.89 -20.46 2.18
C HIS A 299 18.95 -19.39 1.96
N ILE A 300 18.59 -18.18 1.51
CA ILE A 300 19.51 -17.03 1.50
C ILE A 300 19.97 -16.70 2.92
N ALA A 301 19.03 -16.63 3.87
CA ALA A 301 19.34 -16.33 5.27
C ALA A 301 20.26 -17.40 5.92
N LEU A 302 20.24 -18.63 5.41
CA LEU A 302 21.16 -19.70 5.82
C LEU A 302 22.53 -19.66 5.12
N GLY A 303 22.75 -18.77 4.16
CA GLY A 303 23.96 -18.76 3.36
C GLY A 303 24.05 -19.90 2.33
N ASP A 304 22.91 -20.44 1.89
CA ASP A 304 22.82 -21.43 0.83
C ASP A 304 22.20 -20.83 -0.46
N PRO A 305 22.96 -20.00 -1.17
CA PRO A 305 22.44 -19.31 -2.36
C PRO A 305 22.16 -20.28 -3.53
N LYS A 306 22.75 -21.48 -3.53
CA LYS A 306 22.48 -22.49 -4.56
C LYS A 306 21.07 -23.03 -4.45
N THR A 307 20.67 -23.48 -3.29
CA THR A 307 19.31 -24.00 -3.03
C THR A 307 18.29 -22.86 -3.12
N ALA A 308 18.63 -21.67 -2.62
CA ALA A 308 17.80 -20.50 -2.73
C ALA A 308 17.42 -20.18 -4.18
N LEU A 309 18.42 -20.16 -5.08
CA LEU A 309 18.19 -19.88 -6.49
C LEU A 309 17.23 -20.88 -7.14
N ALA A 310 17.38 -22.17 -6.82
CA ALA A 310 16.48 -23.21 -7.35
C ALA A 310 15.01 -22.99 -6.96
N TYR A 311 14.74 -22.63 -5.69
CA TYR A 311 13.39 -22.30 -5.22
C TYR A 311 12.86 -21.03 -5.85
N LEU A 312 13.67 -19.99 -6.01
CA LEU A 312 13.28 -18.73 -6.62
C LEU A 312 12.99 -18.86 -8.12
N GLU A 313 13.75 -19.70 -8.83
CA GLU A 313 13.46 -20.07 -10.22
C GLU A 313 12.12 -20.83 -10.33
N GLU A 314 11.87 -21.75 -9.41
CA GLU A 314 10.58 -22.46 -9.32
C GLU A 314 9.43 -21.46 -9.07
N ALA A 315 9.61 -20.50 -8.13
CA ALA A 315 8.64 -19.46 -7.85
C ALA A 315 8.31 -18.63 -9.12
N LEU A 316 9.32 -18.23 -9.87
CA LEU A 316 9.12 -17.44 -11.09
C LEU A 316 8.38 -18.24 -12.19
N ASN A 317 8.57 -19.56 -12.25
CA ASN A 317 7.90 -20.46 -13.21
C ASN A 317 6.45 -20.81 -12.82
N LEU A 318 6.01 -20.50 -11.59
CA LEU A 318 4.65 -20.78 -11.09
C LEU A 318 3.66 -19.62 -11.35
N ASN A 319 3.93 -18.77 -12.34
CA ASN A 319 3.09 -17.63 -12.71
C ASN A 319 2.75 -16.71 -11.51
N PRO A 320 3.75 -16.08 -10.89
CA PRO A 320 3.53 -15.12 -9.83
C PRO A 320 2.71 -13.92 -10.33
N ASN A 321 2.05 -13.20 -9.40
CA ASN A 321 1.46 -11.92 -9.73
C ASN A 321 2.54 -10.96 -10.24
N GLU A 322 2.21 -10.12 -11.21
CA GLU A 322 3.17 -9.21 -11.83
C GLU A 322 3.88 -8.31 -10.82
N GLN A 323 3.14 -7.81 -9.84
CA GLN A 323 3.67 -7.00 -8.73
C GLN A 323 4.68 -7.72 -7.82
N ASP A 324 4.71 -9.05 -7.80
CA ASP A 324 5.60 -9.85 -6.96
C ASP A 324 6.89 -10.26 -7.70
N ILE A 325 6.90 -10.18 -9.03
CA ILE A 325 8.06 -10.55 -9.86
C ILE A 325 9.31 -9.72 -9.51
N PRO A 326 9.25 -8.39 -9.31
CA PRO A 326 10.42 -7.61 -8.91
C PRO A 326 11.07 -8.11 -7.61
N SER A 327 10.27 -8.52 -6.64
CA SER A 327 10.77 -9.09 -5.38
C SER A 327 11.48 -10.43 -5.63
N ILE A 328 10.91 -11.32 -6.44
CA ILE A 328 11.57 -12.59 -6.80
C ILE A 328 12.90 -12.31 -7.52
N CYS A 329 12.92 -11.37 -8.48
CA CYS A 329 14.13 -10.98 -9.20
C CYS A 329 15.20 -10.40 -8.27
N SER A 330 14.82 -9.59 -7.29
CA SER A 330 15.73 -9.04 -6.29
C SER A 330 16.40 -10.16 -5.48
N TYR A 331 15.63 -11.10 -4.93
CA TYR A 331 16.17 -12.23 -4.17
C TYR A 331 17.02 -13.19 -5.03
N MET A 332 16.65 -13.40 -6.29
CA MET A 332 17.52 -14.12 -7.26
C MET A 332 18.84 -13.38 -7.48
N GLY A 333 18.77 -12.04 -7.58
CA GLY A 333 19.93 -11.17 -7.67
C GLY A 333 20.86 -11.33 -6.46
N VAL A 334 20.32 -11.37 -5.26
CA VAL A 334 21.09 -11.65 -4.02
C VAL A 334 21.76 -13.02 -4.11
N ALA A 335 21.02 -14.08 -4.45
CA ALA A 335 21.57 -15.43 -4.54
C ALA A 335 22.70 -15.53 -5.57
N LEU A 336 22.55 -14.91 -6.74
CA LEU A 336 23.54 -14.91 -7.81
C LEU A 336 24.78 -14.06 -7.42
N LYS A 337 24.57 -12.91 -6.76
CA LYS A 337 25.63 -12.07 -6.20
C LYS A 337 26.47 -12.86 -5.19
N ASP A 338 25.86 -13.58 -4.28
CA ASP A 338 26.55 -14.38 -3.26
C ASP A 338 27.32 -15.57 -3.84
N ARG A 339 26.93 -16.03 -5.03
CA ARG A 339 27.70 -17.01 -5.83
C ARG A 339 28.80 -16.38 -6.68
N GLY A 340 28.91 -15.05 -6.72
CA GLY A 340 29.86 -14.33 -7.58
C GLY A 340 29.45 -14.27 -9.06
N GLU A 341 28.22 -14.63 -9.39
CA GLU A 341 27.68 -14.69 -10.75
C GLU A 341 27.09 -13.33 -11.18
N TYR A 342 27.86 -12.25 -11.02
CA TYR A 342 27.43 -10.85 -11.14
C TYR A 342 26.73 -10.53 -12.47
N ARG A 343 27.22 -11.07 -13.62
CA ARG A 343 26.59 -10.82 -14.92
C ARG A 343 25.20 -11.48 -15.04
N GLN A 344 25.00 -12.61 -14.36
CA GLN A 344 23.69 -13.26 -14.34
C GLN A 344 22.73 -12.48 -13.41
N ALA A 345 23.26 -12.02 -12.25
CA ALA A 345 22.51 -11.16 -11.34
C ALA A 345 21.98 -9.91 -12.06
N LEU A 346 22.84 -9.20 -12.82
CA LEU A 346 22.43 -8.02 -13.59
C LEU A 346 21.30 -8.31 -14.59
N ARG A 347 21.32 -9.48 -15.26
CA ARG A 347 20.24 -9.83 -16.20
C ARG A 347 18.89 -10.06 -15.52
N ILE A 348 18.90 -10.68 -14.34
CA ILE A 348 17.66 -10.92 -13.57
C ILE A 348 17.16 -9.64 -12.94
N LEU A 349 18.05 -8.84 -12.34
CA LEU A 349 17.71 -7.56 -11.73
C LEU A 349 17.12 -6.58 -12.73
N LYS A 350 17.62 -6.58 -13.97
CA LYS A 350 17.07 -5.74 -15.06
C LYS A 350 15.61 -6.07 -15.39
N LYS A 351 15.21 -7.35 -15.32
CA LYS A 351 13.80 -7.73 -15.47
C LYS A 351 12.92 -7.17 -14.34
N GLY A 352 13.45 -7.14 -13.10
CA GLY A 352 12.74 -6.55 -11.98
C GLY A 352 12.61 -5.03 -12.11
N GLU A 353 13.67 -4.34 -12.55
CA GLU A 353 13.67 -2.91 -12.83
C GLU A 353 12.64 -2.51 -13.93
N GLU A 354 12.52 -3.32 -14.99
CA GLU A 354 11.57 -3.06 -16.08
C GLU A 354 10.11 -3.07 -15.61
N LEU A 355 9.81 -3.80 -14.53
CA LEU A 355 8.47 -3.90 -13.95
C LEU A 355 8.24 -2.89 -12.82
N ASP A 356 9.29 -2.52 -12.10
CA ASP A 356 9.19 -1.57 -10.98
C ASP A 356 10.50 -0.76 -10.87
N GLN A 357 10.43 0.51 -11.31
CA GLN A 357 11.57 1.43 -11.36
C GLN A 357 11.80 2.19 -10.05
N GLU A 358 10.98 1.97 -9.02
CA GLU A 358 11.11 2.63 -7.72
C GLU A 358 11.82 1.76 -6.66
N ARG A 359 12.31 0.57 -7.04
CA ARG A 359 12.94 -0.41 -6.19
C ARG A 359 14.42 -0.09 -5.91
N THR A 360 14.69 0.61 -4.82
CA THR A 360 16.07 0.95 -4.39
C THR A 360 16.94 -0.28 -4.17
N ASP A 361 16.39 -1.39 -3.68
CA ASP A 361 17.13 -2.65 -3.48
C ASP A 361 17.65 -3.25 -4.80
N ILE A 362 16.90 -3.16 -5.88
CA ILE A 362 17.32 -3.62 -7.22
C ILE A 362 18.51 -2.77 -7.71
N TYR A 363 18.41 -1.45 -7.66
CA TYR A 363 19.50 -0.57 -8.10
C TYR A 363 20.74 -0.71 -7.23
N ASN A 364 20.59 -0.87 -5.91
CA ASN A 364 21.70 -1.14 -5.01
C ASN A 364 22.45 -2.43 -5.39
N LEU A 365 21.71 -3.52 -5.63
CA LEU A 365 22.30 -4.79 -6.07
C LEU A 365 22.96 -4.68 -7.44
N MET A 366 22.37 -3.98 -8.40
CA MET A 366 22.98 -3.73 -9.72
C MET A 366 24.27 -2.91 -9.58
N GLY A 367 24.23 -1.85 -8.78
CA GLY A 367 25.40 -1.05 -8.47
C GLY A 367 26.55 -1.86 -7.87
N PHE A 368 26.25 -2.73 -6.90
CA PHE A 368 27.21 -3.66 -6.33
C PHE A 368 27.78 -4.64 -7.38
N CYS A 369 26.94 -5.23 -8.22
CA CYS A 369 27.39 -6.16 -9.26
C CYS A 369 28.31 -5.46 -10.26
N HIS A 370 27.99 -4.24 -10.70
CA HIS A 370 28.85 -3.44 -11.56
C HIS A 370 30.19 -3.08 -10.88
N PHE A 371 30.16 -2.72 -9.58
CA PHE A 371 31.38 -2.47 -8.81
C PHE A 371 32.30 -3.70 -8.80
N MET A 372 31.77 -4.88 -8.54
CA MET A 372 32.54 -6.14 -8.54
C MET A 372 33.12 -6.48 -9.93
N LEU A 373 32.43 -6.07 -10.99
CA LEU A 373 32.92 -6.19 -12.36
C LEU A 373 33.89 -5.07 -12.79
N LYS A 374 34.17 -4.10 -11.90
CA LYS A 374 34.97 -2.88 -12.14
C LYS A 374 34.37 -1.97 -13.22
N GLU A 375 33.09 -2.02 -13.40
CA GLU A 375 32.29 -1.17 -14.29
C GLU A 375 31.80 0.05 -13.50
N HIS A 376 32.79 0.90 -13.05
CA HIS A 376 32.57 1.92 -12.03
C HIS A 376 31.56 2.99 -12.44
N GLU A 377 31.51 3.40 -13.70
CA GLU A 377 30.55 4.38 -14.20
C GLU A 377 29.12 3.86 -14.06
N ALA A 378 28.87 2.61 -14.48
CA ALA A 378 27.57 1.97 -14.37
C ALA A 378 27.17 1.75 -12.88
N ALA A 379 28.14 1.40 -12.04
CA ALA A 379 27.89 1.29 -10.59
C ALA A 379 27.42 2.63 -10.00
N ILE A 380 28.12 3.73 -10.34
CA ILE A 380 27.79 5.08 -9.87
C ILE A 380 26.39 5.50 -10.35
N GLU A 381 26.01 5.19 -11.60
CA GLU A 381 24.65 5.50 -12.10
C GLU A 381 23.57 4.80 -11.28
N ASN A 382 23.72 3.51 -11.02
CA ASN A 382 22.74 2.77 -10.22
C ASN A 382 22.65 3.32 -8.79
N PHE A 383 23.78 3.55 -8.10
CA PHE A 383 23.74 4.14 -6.76
C PHE A 383 23.20 5.58 -6.74
N LYS A 384 23.36 6.34 -7.82
CA LYS A 384 22.72 7.66 -7.96
C LYS A 384 21.21 7.54 -8.09
N THR A 385 20.71 6.54 -8.79
CA THR A 385 19.26 6.26 -8.83
C THR A 385 18.74 5.95 -7.42
N VAL A 386 19.48 5.16 -6.62
CA VAL A 386 19.09 4.92 -5.22
C VAL A 386 18.96 6.22 -4.45
N ILE A 387 20.00 7.10 -4.47
CA ILE A 387 19.95 8.36 -3.69
C ILE A 387 18.98 9.41 -4.28
N GLN A 388 18.52 9.25 -5.51
CA GLN A 388 17.41 10.04 -6.06
C GLN A 388 16.07 9.59 -5.52
N LEU A 389 15.86 8.26 -5.38
CA LEU A 389 14.65 7.67 -4.81
C LEU A 389 14.62 7.78 -3.27
N ASP A 390 15.79 7.58 -2.64
CA ASP A 390 15.98 7.70 -1.20
C ASP A 390 17.22 8.55 -0.87
N PRO A 391 17.06 9.87 -0.73
CA PRO A 391 18.16 10.77 -0.38
C PRO A 391 18.80 10.51 1.00
N SER A 392 18.17 9.71 1.84
CA SER A 392 18.70 9.36 3.18
C SER A 392 19.62 8.15 3.19
N SER A 393 19.78 7.44 2.07
CA SER A 393 20.61 6.24 1.97
C SER A 393 22.11 6.53 2.06
N ALA A 394 22.62 6.71 3.28
CA ALA A 394 24.02 7.01 3.56
C ALA A 394 25.00 6.01 2.93
N ILE A 395 24.63 4.73 2.93
CA ILE A 395 25.48 3.64 2.38
C ILE A 395 25.72 3.82 0.88
N ASP A 396 24.75 4.34 0.11
CA ASP A 396 24.90 4.47 -1.34
C ASP A 396 25.74 5.70 -1.70
N TYR A 397 25.72 6.75 -0.89
CA TYR A 397 26.75 7.80 -1.01
C TYR A 397 28.16 7.24 -0.78
N ALA A 398 28.36 6.36 0.21
CA ALA A 398 29.67 5.73 0.46
C ALA A 398 30.07 4.76 -0.66
N ASN A 399 29.10 4.07 -1.28
CA ASN A 399 29.32 3.21 -2.44
C ASN A 399 29.77 4.03 -3.67
N ILE A 400 29.13 5.18 -3.94
CA ILE A 400 29.54 6.12 -4.99
C ILE A 400 30.97 6.60 -4.73
N ALA A 401 31.29 6.97 -3.47
CA ALA A 401 32.63 7.40 -3.08
C ALA A 401 33.69 6.32 -3.33
N SER A 402 33.36 5.06 -3.01
CA SER A 402 34.27 3.92 -3.24
C SER A 402 34.56 3.73 -4.72
N ASN A 403 33.58 3.88 -5.58
CA ASN A 403 33.80 3.84 -7.03
C ASN A 403 34.69 4.98 -7.51
N TYR A 404 34.46 6.24 -7.08
CA TYR A 404 35.33 7.35 -7.44
C TYR A 404 36.77 7.19 -6.93
N ARG A 405 36.95 6.62 -5.73
CA ARG A 405 38.28 6.28 -5.20
C ARG A 405 38.99 5.30 -6.13
N ASP A 406 38.35 4.25 -6.55
CA ASP A 406 38.92 3.19 -7.37
C ASP A 406 39.19 3.65 -8.82
N MET A 407 38.42 4.65 -9.29
CA MET A 407 38.68 5.37 -10.54
C MET A 407 39.82 6.40 -10.43
N GLY A 408 40.44 6.55 -9.27
CA GLY A 408 41.52 7.55 -9.06
C GLY A 408 41.03 9.01 -9.05
N GLN A 409 39.78 9.25 -8.65
CA GLN A 409 39.15 10.57 -8.51
C GLN A 409 38.98 10.97 -7.04
N PRO A 410 40.09 11.25 -6.29
CA PRO A 410 40.03 11.40 -4.84
C PRO A 410 39.17 12.58 -4.37
N ALA A 411 39.15 13.69 -5.11
CA ALA A 411 38.34 14.84 -4.74
C ALA A 411 36.83 14.54 -4.71
N LYS A 412 36.35 13.78 -5.68
CA LYS A 412 34.94 13.33 -5.69
C LYS A 412 34.69 12.29 -4.60
N ALA A 413 35.58 11.33 -4.42
CA ALA A 413 35.49 10.32 -3.38
C ALA A 413 35.38 10.97 -1.98
N ILE A 414 36.24 11.95 -1.66
CA ILE A 414 36.21 12.68 -0.39
C ILE A 414 34.81 13.32 -0.19
N ARG A 415 34.32 14.06 -1.19
CA ARG A 415 33.02 14.73 -1.10
C ARG A 415 31.90 13.74 -0.80
N TYR A 416 31.81 12.62 -1.51
CA TYR A 416 30.72 11.64 -1.31
C TYR A 416 30.88 10.88 0.02
N TYR A 417 32.10 10.58 0.49
CA TYR A 417 32.31 10.03 1.83
C TYR A 417 31.87 11.01 2.94
N GLU A 418 32.15 12.31 2.77
CA GLU A 418 31.71 13.32 3.72
C GLU A 418 30.18 13.40 3.77
N MET A 419 29.50 13.35 2.62
CA MET A 419 28.04 13.31 2.56
C MET A 419 27.48 12.05 3.26
N ALA A 420 28.05 10.88 2.99
CA ALA A 420 27.66 9.64 3.65
C ALA A 420 27.77 9.73 5.18
N LEU A 421 28.91 10.20 5.68
CA LEU A 421 29.19 10.32 7.12
C LEU A 421 28.43 11.47 7.80
N THR A 422 27.87 12.40 7.03
CA THR A 422 26.94 13.42 7.56
C THR A 422 25.57 12.79 7.82
N LEU A 423 25.17 11.83 7.00
CA LEU A 423 23.89 11.10 7.17
C LEU A 423 24.01 9.97 8.21
N ASP A 424 25.11 9.22 8.19
CA ASP A 424 25.40 8.13 9.12
C ASP A 424 26.91 8.05 9.40
N ASP A 425 27.32 8.51 10.56
CA ASP A 425 28.72 8.51 10.99
C ASP A 425 29.23 7.13 11.43
N SER A 426 28.35 6.12 11.52
CA SER A 426 28.70 4.76 11.90
C SER A 426 29.32 3.93 10.77
N ILE A 427 29.28 4.40 9.51
CA ILE A 427 29.81 3.69 8.34
C ILE A 427 31.37 3.62 8.42
N GLU A 428 31.87 2.54 8.99
CA GLU A 428 33.28 2.37 9.34
C GLU A 428 34.21 2.45 8.12
N PHE A 429 33.88 1.72 7.03
CA PHE A 429 34.69 1.74 5.82
C PHE A 429 34.77 3.12 5.15
N ALA A 430 33.68 3.92 5.24
CA ALA A 430 33.66 5.27 4.71
C ALA A 430 34.63 6.19 5.49
N ARG A 431 34.60 6.09 6.82
CA ARG A 431 35.48 6.83 7.73
C ARG A 431 36.94 6.49 7.47
N GLU A 432 37.29 5.21 7.39
CA GLU A 432 38.65 4.77 7.11
C GLU A 432 39.18 5.25 5.76
N ASN A 433 38.35 5.10 4.70
CA ASN A 433 38.76 5.49 3.36
C ASN A 433 38.89 7.02 3.24
N LEU A 434 37.99 7.79 3.87
CA LEU A 434 38.11 9.25 3.92
C LEU A 434 39.41 9.69 4.59
N ALA A 435 39.76 9.09 5.75
CA ALA A 435 41.03 9.39 6.44
C ALA A 435 42.24 9.06 5.59
N LYS A 436 42.25 7.92 4.90
CA LYS A 436 43.35 7.54 3.97
C LYS A 436 43.46 8.49 2.79
N LEU A 437 42.38 9.05 2.29
CA LEU A 437 42.40 9.98 1.16
C LEU A 437 42.83 11.40 1.57
N LYS A 438 42.49 11.85 2.79
CA LYS A 438 42.91 13.17 3.32
C LYS A 438 44.37 13.22 3.76
N ASN A 439 44.99 12.07 4.04
CA ASN A 439 46.39 11.96 4.48
C ASN A 439 47.36 11.72 3.32
N ARG A 440 46.87 11.68 2.09
CA ARG A 440 47.66 11.63 0.85
C ARG A 440 47.80 13.03 0.22
#